data_83897b2030ac573f1a9fc2a300d905bc
#
_entry.id   83897b2030ac573f1a9fc2a300d905bc
#
_cell.length_a   1.000
_cell.length_b   1.000
_cell.length_c   1.000
_cell.angle_alpha   90.00
_cell.angle_beta   90.00
_cell.angle_gamma   90.00
#
_symmetry.space_group_name_H-M   'P 1'
#
loop_
_entity.id
_entity.type
_entity.pdbx_description
1 polymer ?
#
loop_
_entity_poly.entity_id
_entity_poly.type
_entity_poly.pdbx_seq_one_letter_code
_entity_poly.pdbx_strand_id
1 'polypeptide(L)'
;MARKYAVLIVMAFVVATLVGCKKSPDEIFSEEKSGVVLICNEYYYDITLANGNHIYFTGLDGDGDFTGLTSDKEEVTKNPAILNGTGFFIDQTGRILTNRHVVAPGIDKSTVRRNVNAIINLYAAYIEMLQDSISQRYDAIQEYANGTVTYDEWGNAYTSLSGEDIQQLSQELDNLKQQYAYAENVKEEVRGNILSDNFTIQLHSQFGIAYDGDNVNSWSDFMKTPCELLRASSDADTDLALLQLKSKSTPQGKYVFEIDEENAYKSDKMKINQPLYMIGYNYGVALAKTNKGIKAQFTSGTLTQLPDGNRITYSIPAKQGSSGSPVVDDDGRLVAVNFAGSDGSDNFNFGIPMLRVLTFLK
;
A
#
# COMPACT_ATOMS: atom_id res chain seq x y z
N MET A 1 55.28 34.93 39.09
CA MET A 1 54.17 35.33 38.20
C MET A 1 53.97 34.36 37.02
N ALA A 2 54.97 33.86 36.36
CA ALA A 2 54.89 32.98 35.20
C ALA A 2 54.07 31.65 35.41
N ARG A 3 54.17 31.07 36.65
CA ARG A 3 53.49 29.78 36.97
C ARG A 3 51.94 29.91 37.08
N LYS A 4 51.38 31.10 37.42
CA LYS A 4 49.95 31.35 37.48
C LYS A 4 49.32 31.52 36.10
N TYR A 5 50.07 32.05 35.14
CA TYR A 5 49.57 32.20 33.76
C TYR A 5 49.61 30.89 32.98
N ALA A 6 50.59 30.00 33.27
CA ALA A 6 50.63 28.68 32.64
C ALA A 6 49.42 27.80 33.02
N VAL A 7 48.97 27.87 34.27
CA VAL A 7 47.77 27.12 34.73
C VAL A 7 46.47 27.69 34.11
N LEU A 8 46.39 29.01 33.93
CA LEU A 8 45.24 29.67 33.28
C LEU A 8 45.15 29.34 31.78
N ILE A 9 46.31 29.25 31.08
CA ILE A 9 46.34 28.88 29.65
C ILE A 9 46.01 27.41 29.47
N VAL A 10 46.46 26.51 30.34
CA VAL A 10 46.08 25.09 30.29
C VAL A 10 44.61 24.88 30.62
N MET A 11 44.01 25.62 31.58
CA MET A 11 42.59 25.58 31.84
C MET A 11 41.75 26.14 30.67
N ALA A 12 42.19 27.21 30.00
CA ALA A 12 41.52 27.75 28.84
C ALA A 12 41.59 26.77 27.65
N PHE A 13 42.65 26.05 27.46
CA PHE A 13 42.80 25.03 26.42
C PHE A 13 41.93 23.78 26.69
N VAL A 14 41.84 23.35 27.97
CA VAL A 14 40.99 22.22 28.37
C VAL A 14 39.51 22.55 28.27
N VAL A 15 39.10 23.81 28.53
CA VAL A 15 37.71 24.27 28.36
C VAL A 15 37.37 24.42 26.87
N ALA A 16 38.31 24.82 26.01
CA ALA A 16 38.07 24.92 24.56
C ALA A 16 37.92 23.54 23.88
N THR A 17 38.46 22.46 24.46
CA THR A 17 38.30 21.09 23.90
C THR A 17 37.01 20.39 24.36
N LEU A 18 36.22 21.00 25.27
CA LEU A 18 34.95 20.46 25.73
C LEU A 18 33.74 21.08 25.04
N VAL A 19 33.91 22.08 24.18
CA VAL A 19 32.87 22.51 23.26
C VAL A 19 32.90 21.51 22.10
N GLY A 20 32.12 20.44 22.20
CA GLY A 20 31.93 19.52 21.09
C GLY A 20 31.56 20.33 19.85
N CYS A 21 32.41 20.28 18.80
CA CYS A 21 32.07 20.91 17.52
C CYS A 21 30.72 20.38 17.04
N LYS A 22 29.76 21.28 16.90
CA LYS A 22 28.45 20.96 16.33
C LYS A 22 28.67 20.46 14.90
N LYS A 23 28.08 19.30 14.56
CA LYS A 23 28.19 18.76 13.21
C LYS A 23 27.61 19.75 12.18
N SER A 24 28.27 19.89 11.05
CA SER A 24 27.67 20.60 9.92
C SER A 24 26.58 19.76 9.26
N PRO A 25 25.63 20.36 8.54
CA PRO A 25 24.61 19.63 7.78
C PRO A 25 25.20 18.59 6.81
N ASP A 26 26.34 18.93 6.17
CA ASP A 26 27.04 18.01 5.26
C ASP A 26 27.65 16.80 5.99
N GLU A 27 28.15 16.98 7.20
CA GLU A 27 28.66 15.88 8.05
C GLU A 27 27.51 14.97 8.49
N ILE A 28 26.38 15.53 8.95
CA ILE A 28 25.17 14.76 9.30
C ILE A 28 24.74 13.92 8.11
N PHE A 29 24.56 14.54 6.94
CA PHE A 29 24.12 13.82 5.75
C PHE A 29 25.10 12.73 5.31
N SER A 30 26.40 13.03 5.28
CA SER A 30 27.40 12.07 4.82
C SER A 30 27.48 10.83 5.71
N GLU A 31 27.30 11.00 7.03
CA GLU A 31 27.32 9.94 8.02
C GLU A 31 26.01 9.11 7.98
N GLU A 32 24.86 9.75 8.01
CA GLU A 32 23.58 9.11 8.31
C GLU A 32 22.85 8.55 7.08
N LYS A 33 23.06 9.11 5.88
CA LYS A 33 22.39 8.62 4.65
C LYS A 33 22.58 7.14 4.37
N SER A 34 23.69 6.56 4.85
CA SER A 34 23.97 5.13 4.65
C SER A 34 23.01 4.21 5.39
N GLY A 35 22.36 4.73 6.44
CA GLY A 35 21.35 4.04 7.24
C GLY A 35 19.93 4.19 6.72
N VAL A 36 19.72 5.04 5.70
CA VAL A 36 18.41 5.32 5.12
C VAL A 36 18.22 4.51 3.85
N VAL A 37 17.06 3.91 3.68
CA VAL A 37 16.71 3.00 2.56
C VAL A 37 15.46 3.44 1.84
N LEU A 38 15.44 3.25 0.52
CA LEU A 38 14.22 3.36 -0.29
C LEU A 38 13.49 2.03 -0.24
N ILE A 39 12.23 2.05 0.24
CA ILE A 39 11.37 0.88 0.34
C ILE A 39 10.52 0.77 -0.91
N CYS A 40 10.40 -0.44 -1.43
CA CYS A 40 9.40 -0.83 -2.43
C CYS A 40 8.46 -1.87 -1.80
N ASN A 41 7.17 -1.58 -1.84
CA ASN A 41 6.10 -2.50 -1.50
C ASN A 41 5.33 -2.84 -2.79
N GLU A 42 5.42 -4.10 -3.24
CA GLU A 42 4.57 -4.66 -4.28
C GLU A 42 3.36 -5.29 -3.60
N TYR A 43 2.14 -4.84 -3.95
CA TYR A 43 0.94 -5.31 -3.25
C TYR A 43 -0.28 -5.42 -4.15
N TYR A 44 -1.23 -6.23 -3.70
CA TYR A 44 -2.60 -6.32 -4.22
C TYR A 44 -3.56 -6.73 -3.10
N TYR A 45 -4.84 -6.53 -3.35
CA TYR A 45 -5.92 -6.96 -2.46
C TYR A 45 -6.62 -8.19 -3.04
N ASP A 46 -6.99 -9.11 -2.16
CA ASP A 46 -7.74 -10.33 -2.44
C ASP A 46 -9.08 -10.25 -1.70
N ILE A 47 -10.18 -10.20 -2.45
CA ILE A 47 -11.53 -10.32 -1.93
C ILE A 47 -11.94 -11.77 -2.07
N THR A 48 -12.21 -12.44 -0.95
CA THR A 48 -12.83 -13.77 -0.94
C THR A 48 -14.33 -13.60 -0.72
N LEU A 49 -15.13 -13.99 -1.70
CA LEU A 49 -16.60 -13.97 -1.67
C LEU A 49 -17.15 -15.12 -0.81
N ALA A 50 -18.43 -15.04 -0.45
CA ALA A 50 -19.10 -16.05 0.38
C ALA A 50 -19.11 -17.47 -0.23
N ASN A 51 -19.11 -17.57 -1.57
CA ASN A 51 -19.02 -18.84 -2.30
C ASN A 51 -17.59 -19.38 -2.45
N GLY A 52 -16.58 -18.69 -1.87
CA GLY A 52 -15.16 -19.06 -1.95
C GLY A 52 -14.45 -18.57 -3.23
N ASN A 53 -15.11 -17.88 -4.12
CA ASN A 53 -14.48 -17.25 -5.28
C ASN A 53 -13.65 -16.03 -4.88
N HIS A 54 -12.62 -15.74 -5.65
CA HIS A 54 -11.69 -14.63 -5.41
C HIS A 54 -11.82 -13.56 -6.49
N ILE A 55 -11.70 -12.31 -6.06
CA ILE A 55 -11.56 -11.12 -6.92
C ILE A 55 -10.34 -10.37 -6.44
N TYR A 56 -9.42 -10.07 -7.36
CA TYR A 56 -8.18 -9.35 -7.07
C TYR A 56 -8.22 -7.95 -7.63
N PHE A 57 -7.57 -7.01 -6.96
CA PHE A 57 -7.45 -5.63 -7.44
C PHE A 57 -6.22 -4.95 -6.80
N THR A 58 -5.78 -3.83 -7.39
CA THR A 58 -4.57 -3.15 -6.97
C THR A 58 -4.83 -1.88 -6.15
N GLY A 59 -6.06 -1.38 -6.13
CA GLY A 59 -6.45 -0.20 -5.37
C GLY A 59 -7.79 0.37 -5.83
N LEU A 60 -8.07 1.59 -5.39
CA LEU A 60 -9.18 2.41 -5.85
C LEU A 60 -8.59 3.68 -6.48
N ASP A 61 -9.19 4.16 -7.56
CA ASP A 61 -8.83 5.45 -8.15
C ASP A 61 -9.48 6.64 -7.43
N GLY A 62 -9.33 7.86 -7.99
CA GLY A 62 -9.88 9.08 -7.41
C GLY A 62 -11.41 9.13 -7.36
N ASP A 63 -12.10 8.37 -8.21
CA ASP A 63 -13.55 8.25 -8.26
C ASP A 63 -14.06 7.10 -7.37
N GLY A 64 -13.13 6.33 -6.82
CA GLY A 64 -13.39 5.19 -5.95
C GLY A 64 -13.61 3.88 -6.71
N ASP A 65 -13.33 3.82 -8.00
CA ASP A 65 -13.45 2.62 -8.81
C ASP A 65 -12.23 1.71 -8.67
N PHE A 66 -12.42 0.39 -8.87
CA PHE A 66 -11.32 -0.56 -8.77
C PHE A 66 -10.28 -0.34 -9.86
N THR A 67 -8.99 -0.37 -9.45
CA THR A 67 -7.86 -0.45 -10.38
C THR A 67 -7.33 -1.88 -10.43
N GLY A 68 -6.92 -2.35 -11.62
CA GLY A 68 -6.34 -3.68 -11.82
C GLY A 68 -7.27 -4.84 -11.38
N LEU A 69 -8.59 -4.67 -11.57
CA LEU A 69 -9.58 -5.67 -11.20
C LEU A 69 -9.47 -6.91 -12.10
N THR A 70 -9.35 -8.08 -11.50
CA THR A 70 -9.29 -9.37 -12.20
C THR A 70 -9.73 -10.51 -11.30
N SER A 71 -10.16 -11.63 -11.89
CA SER A 71 -10.35 -12.91 -11.19
C SER A 71 -9.13 -13.83 -11.33
N ASP A 72 -8.12 -13.44 -12.11
CA ASP A 72 -6.91 -14.21 -12.34
C ASP A 72 -5.79 -13.79 -11.38
N LYS A 73 -5.43 -14.70 -10.48
CA LYS A 73 -4.35 -14.49 -9.51
C LYS A 73 -2.98 -14.31 -10.17
N GLU A 74 -2.73 -14.96 -11.30
CA GLU A 74 -1.45 -14.81 -12.01
C GLU A 74 -1.32 -13.41 -12.61
N GLU A 75 -2.42 -12.88 -13.14
CA GLU A 75 -2.47 -11.54 -13.71
C GLU A 75 -2.15 -10.47 -12.67
N VAL A 76 -2.84 -10.48 -11.51
CA VAL A 76 -2.59 -9.49 -10.45
C VAL A 76 -1.19 -9.64 -9.86
N THR A 77 -0.68 -10.87 -9.76
CA THR A 77 0.67 -11.12 -9.23
C THR A 77 1.76 -10.63 -10.18
N LYS A 78 1.52 -10.66 -11.51
CA LYS A 78 2.43 -10.12 -12.52
C LYS A 78 2.37 -8.59 -12.61
N ASN A 79 1.24 -8.00 -12.24
CA ASN A 79 0.98 -6.56 -12.34
C ASN A 79 0.51 -5.98 -10.98
N PRO A 80 1.26 -6.14 -9.87
CA PRO A 80 0.88 -5.60 -8.58
C PRO A 80 0.94 -4.08 -8.57
N ALA A 81 0.29 -3.46 -7.61
CA ALA A 81 0.53 -2.06 -7.29
C ALA A 81 1.91 -1.88 -6.66
N ILE A 82 2.52 -0.72 -6.92
CA ILE A 82 3.83 -0.36 -6.37
C ILE A 82 3.69 0.87 -5.50
N LEU A 83 4.17 0.77 -4.26
CA LEU A 83 4.25 1.90 -3.34
C LEU A 83 5.70 2.07 -2.88
N ASN A 84 6.20 3.31 -2.96
CA ASN A 84 7.51 3.66 -2.44
C ASN A 84 7.39 4.45 -1.13
N GLY A 85 8.33 4.21 -0.25
CA GLY A 85 8.52 4.96 0.97
C GLY A 85 9.98 4.96 1.40
N THR A 86 10.26 5.62 2.49
CA THR A 86 11.57 5.65 3.12
C THR A 86 11.54 4.84 4.40
N GLY A 87 12.67 4.25 4.77
CA GLY A 87 12.89 3.66 6.08
C GLY A 87 14.34 3.85 6.51
N PHE A 88 14.64 3.48 7.74
CA PHE A 88 15.99 3.59 8.28
C PHE A 88 16.29 2.50 9.32
N PHE A 89 17.55 2.11 9.40
CA PHE A 89 18.00 1.09 10.35
C PHE A 89 17.99 1.61 11.78
N ILE A 90 17.45 0.79 12.69
CA ILE A 90 17.36 1.10 14.13
C ILE A 90 18.21 0.18 15.01
N ASP A 91 18.84 -0.86 14.45
CA ASP A 91 19.77 -1.73 15.13
C ASP A 91 20.60 -2.58 14.17
N GLN A 92 21.47 -3.43 14.73
CA GLN A 92 22.36 -4.31 13.97
C GLN A 92 21.69 -5.60 13.47
N THR A 93 20.42 -5.84 13.81
CA THR A 93 19.68 -7.06 13.40
C THR A 93 18.89 -6.87 12.10
N GLY A 94 19.12 -5.76 11.40
CA GLY A 94 18.47 -5.45 10.14
C GLY A 94 17.04 -4.94 10.29
N ARG A 95 16.66 -4.44 11.47
CA ARG A 95 15.34 -3.82 11.67
C ARG A 95 15.30 -2.41 11.08
N ILE A 96 14.22 -2.14 10.32
CA ILE A 96 13.98 -0.89 9.59
C ILE A 96 12.68 -0.31 10.07
N LEU A 97 12.72 0.93 10.58
CA LEU A 97 11.52 1.67 10.93
C LEU A 97 11.01 2.45 9.72
N THR A 98 9.69 2.46 9.54
CA THR A 98 8.99 3.19 8.46
C THR A 98 7.56 3.51 8.89
N ASN A 99 6.75 4.08 7.98
CA ASN A 99 5.33 4.26 8.23
C ASN A 99 4.50 3.01 7.90
N ARG A 100 3.39 2.86 8.63
CA ARG A 100 2.42 1.78 8.40
C ARG A 100 1.82 1.85 7.00
N HIS A 101 1.40 3.03 6.51
CA HIS A 101 0.77 3.15 5.20
C HIS A 101 1.70 2.76 4.05
N VAL A 102 3.05 2.80 4.23
CA VAL A 102 4.02 2.32 3.25
C VAL A 102 3.98 0.80 3.09
N VAL A 103 3.73 0.07 4.18
CA VAL A 103 3.76 -1.40 4.19
C VAL A 103 2.36 -2.03 4.22
N ALA A 104 1.38 -1.30 4.68
CA ALA A 104 -0.01 -1.73 4.76
C ALA A 104 -0.92 -0.56 4.34
N PRO A 105 -0.98 -0.26 3.03
CA PRO A 105 -1.84 0.79 2.51
C PRO A 105 -3.29 0.52 2.92
N GLY A 106 -3.95 1.56 3.43
CA GLY A 106 -5.34 1.49 3.83
C GLY A 106 -6.26 1.45 2.61
N ILE A 107 -7.42 0.81 2.75
CA ILE A 107 -8.48 0.86 1.75
C ILE A 107 -9.83 1.14 2.41
N ASP A 108 -10.65 1.94 1.75
CA ASP A 108 -12.02 2.17 2.20
C ASP A 108 -12.90 0.95 1.92
N LYS A 109 -13.11 0.16 2.96
CA LYS A 109 -13.92 -1.06 2.90
C LYS A 109 -15.37 -0.80 2.51
N SER A 110 -15.91 0.39 2.81
CA SER A 110 -17.28 0.75 2.45
C SER A 110 -17.42 0.95 0.94
N THR A 111 -16.45 1.61 0.32
CA THR A 111 -16.35 1.77 -1.13
C THR A 111 -16.13 0.44 -1.83
N VAL A 112 -15.20 -0.39 -1.33
CA VAL A 112 -14.99 -1.76 -1.86
C VAL A 112 -16.29 -2.56 -1.84
N ARG A 113 -17.03 -2.54 -0.71
CA ARG A 113 -18.31 -3.24 -0.58
C ARG A 113 -19.33 -2.76 -1.60
N ARG A 114 -19.48 -1.45 -1.74
CA ARG A 114 -20.41 -0.86 -2.73
C ARG A 114 -20.07 -1.33 -4.15
N ASN A 115 -18.78 -1.33 -4.50
CA ASN A 115 -18.33 -1.72 -5.84
C ASN A 115 -18.52 -3.22 -6.10
N VAL A 116 -18.19 -4.07 -5.13
CA VAL A 116 -18.45 -5.52 -5.23
C VAL A 116 -19.94 -5.78 -5.46
N ASN A 117 -20.83 -5.15 -4.67
CA ASN A 117 -22.28 -5.29 -4.83
C ASN A 117 -22.76 -4.77 -6.18
N ALA A 118 -22.19 -3.68 -6.70
CA ALA A 118 -22.52 -3.16 -8.03
C ALA A 118 -22.15 -4.17 -9.15
N ILE A 119 -20.97 -4.78 -9.07
CA ILE A 119 -20.52 -5.82 -10.02
C ILE A 119 -21.44 -7.05 -9.96
N ILE A 120 -21.78 -7.52 -8.76
CA ILE A 120 -22.67 -8.67 -8.57
C ILE A 120 -24.07 -8.37 -9.15
N ASN A 121 -24.62 -7.18 -8.90
CA ASN A 121 -25.90 -6.76 -9.46
C ASN A 121 -25.88 -6.67 -10.98
N LEU A 122 -24.81 -6.13 -11.56
CA LEU A 122 -24.63 -6.07 -13.01
C LEU A 122 -24.58 -7.46 -13.63
N TYR A 123 -23.88 -8.40 -12.98
CA TYR A 123 -23.77 -9.77 -13.45
C TYR A 123 -25.13 -10.51 -13.35
N ALA A 124 -25.88 -10.29 -12.26
CA ALA A 124 -27.25 -10.83 -12.13
C ALA A 124 -28.20 -10.31 -13.22
N ALA A 125 -28.14 -9.01 -13.53
CA ALA A 125 -28.93 -8.42 -14.62
C ALA A 125 -28.54 -8.98 -16.00
N TYR A 126 -27.25 -9.24 -16.23
CA TYR A 126 -26.79 -9.91 -17.45
C TYR A 126 -27.36 -11.33 -17.59
N ILE A 127 -27.39 -12.10 -16.49
CA ILE A 127 -27.97 -13.44 -16.50
C ILE A 127 -29.50 -13.36 -16.80
N GLU A 128 -30.22 -12.40 -16.24
CA GLU A 128 -31.64 -12.18 -16.54
C GLU A 128 -31.87 -11.89 -18.05
N MET A 129 -31.02 -11.05 -18.65
CA MET A 129 -31.10 -10.79 -20.10
C MET A 129 -30.85 -12.05 -20.93
N LEU A 130 -29.93 -12.93 -20.52
CA LEU A 130 -29.70 -14.23 -21.15
C LEU A 130 -30.93 -15.15 -21.02
N GLN A 131 -31.56 -15.21 -19.84
CA GLN A 131 -32.79 -15.98 -19.60
C GLN A 131 -33.94 -15.51 -20.49
N ASP A 132 -34.12 -14.19 -20.62
CA ASP A 132 -35.14 -13.61 -21.52
C ASP A 132 -34.90 -14.02 -22.98
N SER A 133 -33.63 -13.99 -23.43
CA SER A 133 -33.26 -14.43 -24.78
C SER A 133 -33.54 -15.92 -25.01
N ILE A 134 -33.24 -16.77 -24.02
CA ILE A 134 -33.55 -18.22 -24.07
C ILE A 134 -35.06 -18.45 -24.15
N SER A 135 -35.82 -17.75 -23.30
CA SER A 135 -37.29 -17.85 -23.31
C SER A 135 -37.90 -17.45 -24.65
N GLN A 136 -37.46 -16.31 -25.22
CA GLN A 136 -37.95 -15.86 -26.53
C GLN A 136 -37.65 -16.88 -27.63
N ARG A 137 -36.49 -17.50 -27.62
CA ARG A 137 -36.13 -18.53 -28.59
C ARG A 137 -36.98 -19.80 -28.39
N TYR A 138 -37.19 -20.19 -27.14
CA TYR A 138 -38.05 -21.32 -26.80
C TYR A 138 -39.49 -21.12 -27.32
N ASP A 139 -40.07 -19.94 -27.04
CA ASP A 139 -41.45 -19.60 -27.47
C ASP A 139 -41.54 -19.54 -28.99
N ALA A 140 -40.58 -18.98 -29.71
CA ALA A 140 -40.56 -18.93 -31.17
C ALA A 140 -40.50 -20.33 -31.79
N ILE A 141 -39.73 -21.28 -31.22
CA ILE A 141 -39.72 -22.67 -31.69
C ILE A 141 -41.05 -23.34 -31.45
N GLN A 142 -41.67 -23.14 -30.27
CA GLN A 142 -42.99 -23.68 -29.98
C GLN A 142 -44.09 -23.12 -30.92
N GLU A 143 -44.09 -21.80 -31.15
CA GLU A 143 -45.00 -21.17 -32.08
C GLU A 143 -44.84 -21.70 -33.50
N TYR A 144 -43.61 -21.85 -33.97
CA TYR A 144 -43.33 -22.48 -35.28
C TYR A 144 -43.86 -23.90 -35.34
N ALA A 145 -43.58 -24.75 -34.36
CA ALA A 145 -44.05 -26.15 -34.33
C ALA A 145 -45.58 -26.22 -34.31
N ASN A 146 -46.24 -25.38 -33.51
CA ASN A 146 -47.72 -25.32 -33.43
C ASN A 146 -48.33 -24.82 -34.73
N GLY A 147 -47.70 -23.86 -35.42
CA GLY A 147 -48.16 -23.35 -36.72
C GLY A 147 -48.14 -24.37 -37.85
N THR A 148 -47.44 -25.48 -37.70
CA THR A 148 -47.41 -26.58 -38.66
C THR A 148 -48.49 -27.63 -38.46
N VAL A 149 -49.28 -27.51 -37.37
CA VAL A 149 -50.35 -28.46 -37.01
C VAL A 149 -51.66 -28.07 -37.70
N THR A 150 -52.27 -29.02 -38.37
CA THR A 150 -53.59 -28.90 -38.99
C THR A 150 -54.49 -30.01 -38.43
N TYR A 151 -55.83 -29.83 -38.54
CA TYR A 151 -56.81 -30.77 -38.04
C TYR A 151 -57.69 -31.26 -39.18
N ASP A 152 -58.11 -32.55 -39.21
CA ASP A 152 -59.05 -33.10 -40.13
C ASP A 152 -60.51 -32.85 -39.65
N GLU A 153 -61.49 -33.34 -40.45
CA GLU A 153 -62.90 -33.20 -40.15
C GLU A 153 -63.34 -33.93 -38.87
N TRP A 154 -62.55 -34.85 -38.38
CA TRP A 154 -62.77 -35.62 -37.16
C TRP A 154 -61.98 -35.12 -35.96
N GLY A 155 -61.17 -34.00 -36.14
CA GLY A 155 -60.41 -33.42 -35.05
C GLY A 155 -59.10 -34.10 -34.81
N ASN A 156 -58.60 -34.94 -35.72
CA ASN A 156 -57.25 -35.51 -35.60
C ASN A 156 -56.17 -34.48 -35.99
N ALA A 157 -55.13 -34.35 -35.24
CA ALA A 157 -54.03 -33.42 -35.49
C ALA A 157 -53.00 -34.04 -36.45
N TYR A 158 -52.56 -33.28 -37.42
CA TYR A 158 -51.47 -33.61 -38.36
C TYR A 158 -50.48 -32.47 -38.41
N THR A 159 -49.19 -32.83 -38.50
CA THR A 159 -48.14 -31.81 -38.71
C THR A 159 -47.48 -32.00 -40.08
N SER A 160 -47.06 -30.90 -40.69
CA SER A 160 -46.29 -30.90 -41.94
C SER A 160 -44.79 -31.18 -41.70
N LEU A 161 -44.35 -31.25 -40.45
CA LEU A 161 -42.97 -31.55 -40.12
C LEU A 161 -42.63 -33.02 -40.35
N SER A 162 -41.40 -33.29 -40.81
CA SER A 162 -40.89 -34.66 -40.87
C SER A 162 -40.60 -35.19 -39.43
N GLY A 163 -40.48 -36.52 -39.29
CA GLY A 163 -40.10 -37.11 -38.03
C GLY A 163 -38.68 -36.66 -37.56
N GLU A 164 -37.79 -36.38 -38.49
CA GLU A 164 -36.46 -35.84 -38.16
C GLU A 164 -36.52 -34.39 -37.66
N ASP A 165 -37.32 -33.53 -38.31
CA ASP A 165 -37.53 -32.15 -37.84
C ASP A 165 -38.16 -32.09 -36.46
N ILE A 166 -39.15 -32.94 -36.17
CA ILE A 166 -39.79 -33.04 -34.84
C ILE A 166 -38.71 -33.41 -33.79
N GLN A 167 -37.88 -34.39 -34.10
CA GLN A 167 -36.80 -34.83 -33.19
C GLN A 167 -35.77 -33.71 -32.94
N GLN A 168 -35.37 -32.98 -33.97
CA GLN A 168 -34.43 -31.85 -33.85
C GLN A 168 -35.01 -30.72 -33.01
N LEU A 169 -36.25 -30.29 -33.27
CA LEU A 169 -36.94 -29.27 -32.50
C LEU A 169 -37.12 -29.66 -31.03
N SER A 170 -37.49 -30.93 -30.78
CA SER A 170 -37.60 -31.43 -29.42
C SER A 170 -36.26 -31.39 -28.67
N GLN A 171 -35.14 -31.80 -29.30
CA GLN A 171 -33.82 -31.72 -28.71
C GLN A 171 -33.38 -30.28 -28.43
N GLU A 172 -33.72 -29.33 -29.36
CA GLU A 172 -33.42 -27.91 -29.15
C GLU A 172 -34.23 -27.33 -27.99
N LEU A 173 -35.49 -27.63 -27.87
CA LEU A 173 -36.34 -27.21 -26.75
C LEU A 173 -35.83 -27.74 -25.40
N ASP A 174 -35.41 -29.00 -25.36
CA ASP A 174 -34.86 -29.58 -24.13
C ASP A 174 -33.52 -28.97 -23.75
N ASN A 175 -32.67 -28.65 -24.73
CA ASN A 175 -31.42 -27.93 -24.50
C ASN A 175 -31.66 -26.53 -23.95
N LEU A 176 -32.61 -25.76 -24.52
CA LEU A 176 -33.00 -24.43 -24.04
C LEU A 176 -33.53 -24.48 -22.60
N LYS A 177 -34.34 -25.48 -22.23
CA LYS A 177 -34.77 -25.67 -20.84
C LYS A 177 -33.62 -25.92 -19.89
N GLN A 178 -32.61 -26.73 -20.29
CA GLN A 178 -31.45 -26.99 -19.50
C GLN A 178 -30.60 -25.72 -19.30
N GLN A 179 -30.41 -24.93 -20.38
CA GLN A 179 -29.69 -23.65 -20.30
C GLN A 179 -30.38 -22.65 -19.39
N TYR A 180 -31.74 -22.56 -19.47
CA TYR A 180 -32.50 -21.69 -18.58
C TYR A 180 -32.37 -22.08 -17.12
N ALA A 181 -32.51 -23.38 -16.80
CA ALA A 181 -32.36 -23.90 -15.44
C ALA A 181 -30.93 -23.66 -14.88
N TYR A 182 -29.91 -23.83 -15.72
CA TYR A 182 -28.54 -23.52 -15.36
C TYR A 182 -28.37 -22.03 -15.05
N ALA A 183 -28.87 -21.15 -15.90
CA ALA A 183 -28.82 -19.71 -15.69
C ALA A 183 -29.53 -19.28 -14.39
N GLU A 184 -30.69 -19.91 -14.07
CA GLU A 184 -31.38 -19.65 -12.80
C GLU A 184 -30.55 -20.05 -11.58
N ASN A 185 -29.91 -21.19 -11.60
CA ASN A 185 -29.03 -21.64 -10.51
C ASN A 185 -27.85 -20.66 -10.32
N VAL A 186 -27.22 -20.24 -11.42
CA VAL A 186 -26.11 -19.24 -11.36
C VAL A 186 -26.60 -17.91 -10.81
N LYS A 187 -27.79 -17.45 -11.22
CA LYS A 187 -28.39 -16.20 -10.72
C LYS A 187 -28.64 -16.25 -9.21
N GLU A 188 -29.19 -17.35 -8.70
CA GLU A 188 -29.44 -17.53 -7.27
C GLU A 188 -28.11 -17.58 -6.47
N GLU A 189 -27.07 -18.25 -6.99
CA GLU A 189 -25.74 -18.25 -6.39
C GLU A 189 -25.14 -16.84 -6.33
N VAL A 190 -25.22 -16.09 -7.43
CA VAL A 190 -24.73 -14.71 -7.52
C VAL A 190 -25.46 -13.80 -6.55
N ARG A 191 -26.80 -13.88 -6.46
CA ARG A 191 -27.60 -13.11 -5.51
C ARG A 191 -27.32 -13.48 -4.05
N GLY A 192 -27.00 -14.73 -3.77
CA GLY A 192 -26.61 -15.19 -2.45
C GLY A 192 -25.36 -14.46 -1.91
N ASN A 193 -24.44 -14.06 -2.78
CA ASN A 193 -23.24 -13.28 -2.39
C ASN A 193 -23.58 -11.84 -1.96
N ILE A 194 -24.64 -11.21 -2.51
CA ILE A 194 -25.10 -9.88 -2.09
C ILE A 194 -25.69 -9.93 -0.67
N LEU A 195 -26.52 -10.94 -0.42
CA LEU A 195 -27.26 -11.07 0.84
C LEU A 195 -26.36 -11.42 2.03
N SER A 196 -25.22 -12.09 1.79
CA SER A 196 -24.38 -12.57 2.87
C SER A 196 -23.53 -11.49 3.53
N ASP A 197 -23.27 -10.36 2.84
CA ASP A 197 -22.36 -9.28 3.30
C ASP A 197 -21.00 -9.82 3.82
N ASN A 198 -20.74 -11.10 3.56
CA ASN A 198 -19.67 -11.92 4.10
C ASN A 198 -18.56 -12.09 3.08
N PHE A 199 -17.86 -11.03 2.76
CA PHE A 199 -16.60 -11.14 2.07
C PHE A 199 -15.46 -10.65 2.96
N THR A 200 -14.28 -11.20 2.77
CA THR A 200 -13.07 -10.76 3.44
C THR A 200 -12.17 -10.04 2.43
N ILE A 201 -11.42 -9.04 2.92
CA ILE A 201 -10.40 -8.36 2.13
C ILE A 201 -9.06 -8.64 2.78
N GLN A 202 -8.14 -9.24 2.04
CA GLN A 202 -6.79 -9.53 2.47
C GLN A 202 -5.81 -8.74 1.61
N LEU A 203 -4.86 -8.04 2.26
CA LEU A 203 -3.73 -7.40 1.61
C LEU A 203 -2.59 -8.40 1.47
N HIS A 204 -2.06 -8.55 0.27
CA HIS A 204 -0.84 -9.28 -0.03
C HIS A 204 0.26 -8.28 -0.37
N SER A 205 1.41 -8.38 0.29
CA SER A 205 2.54 -7.47 0.11
C SER A 205 3.85 -8.23 0.04
N GLN A 206 4.78 -7.73 -0.79
CA GLN A 206 6.18 -8.13 -0.81
C GLN A 206 7.05 -6.89 -0.68
N PHE A 207 8.06 -6.96 0.19
CA PHE A 207 8.90 -5.82 0.51
C PHE A 207 10.33 -6.06 0.08
N GLY A 208 10.90 -5.07 -0.57
CA GLY A 208 12.32 -4.99 -0.84
C GLY A 208 12.84 -3.57 -0.66
N ILE A 209 14.14 -3.43 -0.53
CA ILE A 209 14.78 -2.13 -0.34
C ILE A 209 15.92 -1.90 -1.32
N ALA A 210 16.24 -0.61 -1.54
CA ALA A 210 17.47 -0.18 -2.18
C ALA A 210 18.24 0.79 -1.27
N TYR A 211 19.57 0.68 -1.29
CA TYR A 211 20.47 1.57 -0.58
C TYR A 211 20.88 2.77 -1.42
N ASP A 212 21.32 3.85 -0.78
CA ASP A 212 22.00 4.95 -1.49
C ASP A 212 23.19 4.41 -2.30
N GLY A 213 23.17 4.64 -3.59
CA GLY A 213 24.18 4.15 -4.54
C GLY A 213 23.79 2.90 -5.34
N ASP A 214 22.74 2.19 -4.96
CA ASP A 214 22.30 0.99 -5.69
C ASP A 214 21.78 1.33 -7.09
N ASN A 215 22.08 0.46 -8.05
CA ASN A 215 21.51 0.55 -9.39
C ASN A 215 20.17 -0.18 -9.44
N VAL A 216 19.09 0.59 -9.60
CA VAL A 216 17.72 0.10 -9.74
C VAL A 216 17.25 0.35 -11.17
N ASN A 217 17.03 -0.71 -11.93
CA ASN A 217 16.52 -0.67 -13.32
C ASN A 217 15.06 -1.11 -13.40
N SER A 218 14.65 -1.97 -12.49
CA SER A 218 13.31 -2.54 -12.40
C SER A 218 12.88 -2.70 -10.94
N TRP A 219 11.61 -2.91 -10.70
CA TRP A 219 11.06 -3.20 -9.35
C TRP A 219 11.67 -4.48 -8.75
N SER A 220 11.97 -5.49 -9.57
CA SER A 220 12.61 -6.72 -9.11
C SER A 220 14.01 -6.51 -8.51
N ASP A 221 14.67 -5.38 -8.79
CA ASP A 221 15.97 -5.08 -8.18
C ASP A 221 15.84 -4.82 -6.68
N PHE A 222 14.72 -4.29 -6.19
CA PHE A 222 14.45 -4.15 -4.76
C PHE A 222 14.35 -5.51 -4.06
N MET A 223 13.80 -6.51 -4.75
CA MET A 223 13.63 -7.85 -4.20
C MET A 223 14.93 -8.65 -4.06
N LYS A 224 16.08 -8.08 -4.51
CA LYS A 224 17.43 -8.61 -4.19
C LYS A 224 17.76 -8.41 -2.72
N THR A 225 17.15 -7.41 -2.07
CA THR A 225 17.27 -7.14 -0.64
C THR A 225 15.88 -7.20 0.00
N PRO A 226 15.33 -8.42 0.18
CA PRO A 226 13.97 -8.61 0.64
C PRO A 226 13.84 -8.39 2.14
N CYS A 227 12.66 -7.89 2.54
CA CYS A 227 12.28 -7.67 3.92
C CYS A 227 11.04 -8.48 4.30
N GLU A 228 10.82 -8.64 5.59
CA GLU A 228 9.60 -9.14 6.20
C GLU A 228 8.99 -8.10 7.14
N LEU A 229 7.67 -8.05 7.21
CA LEU A 229 6.96 -7.20 8.16
C LEU A 229 6.93 -7.87 9.53
N LEU A 230 7.58 -7.24 10.52
CA LEU A 230 7.55 -7.71 11.91
C LEU A 230 6.33 -7.18 12.65
N ARG A 231 6.00 -5.89 12.45
CA ARG A 231 4.93 -5.20 13.17
C ARG A 231 4.44 -4.00 12.38
N ALA A 232 3.13 -3.77 12.41
CA ALA A 232 2.52 -2.52 12.02
C ALA A 232 1.62 -2.03 13.17
N SER A 233 1.54 -0.72 13.37
CA SER A 233 0.67 -0.15 14.40
C SER A 233 -0.79 -0.48 14.12
N SER A 234 -1.53 -0.87 15.14
CA SER A 234 -2.99 -1.00 15.06
C SER A 234 -3.71 0.34 15.22
N ASP A 235 -3.04 1.31 15.83
CA ASP A 235 -3.52 2.67 16.02
C ASP A 235 -3.27 3.49 14.74
N ALA A 236 -4.34 4.07 14.19
CA ALA A 236 -4.27 4.89 12.98
C ALA A 236 -3.45 6.16 13.17
N ASP A 237 -3.43 6.70 14.41
CA ASP A 237 -2.69 7.92 14.74
C ASP A 237 -1.18 7.68 14.94
N THR A 238 -0.77 6.42 15.06
CA THR A 238 0.64 6.04 15.26
C THR A 238 1.27 5.49 13.98
N ASP A 239 0.84 5.74 12.85
CA ASP A 239 1.31 5.35 11.50
C ASP A 239 2.77 4.83 11.40
N LEU A 240 3.16 3.84 12.22
CA LEU A 240 4.49 3.22 12.27
C LEU A 240 4.45 1.75 11.88
N ALA A 241 5.52 1.29 11.25
CA ALA A 241 5.77 -0.11 10.97
C ALA A 241 7.26 -0.47 11.13
N LEU A 242 7.49 -1.73 11.43
CA LEU A 242 8.81 -2.33 11.59
C LEU A 242 8.99 -3.43 10.57
N LEU A 243 9.91 -3.23 9.63
CA LEU A 243 10.41 -4.26 8.73
C LEU A 243 11.69 -4.86 9.27
N GLN A 244 12.05 -6.03 8.78
CA GLN A 244 13.37 -6.63 9.01
C GLN A 244 13.90 -7.21 7.70
N LEU A 245 15.20 -7.01 7.45
CA LEU A 245 15.89 -7.72 6.38
C LEU A 245 15.76 -9.23 6.60
N LYS A 246 15.50 -10.00 5.56
CA LYS A 246 15.49 -11.47 5.67
C LYS A 246 16.85 -12.05 6.08
N SER A 247 17.95 -11.32 5.85
CA SER A 247 19.29 -11.66 6.35
C SER A 247 19.44 -11.53 7.86
N LYS A 248 18.51 -10.83 8.54
CA LYS A 248 18.55 -10.53 9.99
C LYS A 248 19.84 -9.87 10.46
N SER A 249 20.44 -9.06 9.60
CA SER A 249 21.67 -8.34 9.89
C SER A 249 21.73 -7.04 9.09
N THR A 250 22.00 -5.93 9.76
CA THR A 250 22.33 -4.65 9.12
C THR A 250 23.70 -4.78 8.45
N PRO A 251 23.83 -4.45 7.15
CA PRO A 251 25.12 -4.57 6.48
C PRO A 251 26.18 -3.69 7.13
N GLN A 252 27.42 -4.18 7.15
CA GLN A 252 28.55 -3.45 7.73
C GLN A 252 28.71 -2.06 7.08
N GLY A 253 28.98 -1.05 7.91
CA GLY A 253 29.18 0.33 7.48
C GLY A 253 27.89 1.12 7.23
N LYS A 254 26.72 0.52 7.48
CA LYS A 254 25.44 1.25 7.50
C LYS A 254 25.26 1.96 8.84
N TYR A 255 24.81 3.20 8.78
CA TYR A 255 24.43 3.95 9.97
C TYR A 255 23.20 3.33 10.65
N VAL A 256 23.17 3.35 11.96
CA VAL A 256 22.03 2.89 12.77
C VAL A 256 21.59 4.05 13.64
N PHE A 257 20.34 4.46 13.46
CA PHE A 257 19.75 5.55 14.23
C PHE A 257 19.43 5.09 15.65
N GLU A 258 19.94 5.84 16.64
CA GLU A 258 19.68 5.56 18.05
C GLU A 258 18.25 5.94 18.43
N ILE A 259 17.56 4.98 19.08
CA ILE A 259 16.21 5.16 19.60
C ILE A 259 16.23 4.86 21.10
N ASP A 260 16.31 5.91 21.90
CA ASP A 260 16.39 5.82 23.36
C ASP A 260 15.53 6.87 24.06
N GLU A 261 15.46 6.77 25.39
CA GLU A 261 14.67 7.69 26.23
C GLU A 261 15.26 9.11 26.25
N GLU A 262 16.59 9.26 26.08
CA GLU A 262 17.27 10.55 26.06
C GLU A 262 16.88 11.33 24.79
N ASN A 263 16.88 10.68 23.62
CA ASN A 263 16.46 11.27 22.35
C ASN A 263 14.96 11.63 22.40
N ALA A 264 14.11 10.78 22.99
CA ALA A 264 12.70 11.09 23.19
C ALA A 264 12.49 12.30 24.06
N TYR A 265 13.21 12.40 25.18
CA TYR A 265 13.14 13.56 26.07
C TYR A 265 13.62 14.85 25.37
N LYS A 266 14.72 14.80 24.63
CA LYS A 266 15.24 15.95 23.89
C LYS A 266 14.29 16.41 22.79
N SER A 267 13.66 15.47 22.07
CA SER A 267 12.68 15.79 21.02
C SER A 267 11.45 16.51 21.57
N ASP A 268 11.03 16.19 22.80
CA ASP A 268 9.90 16.87 23.48
C ASP A 268 10.26 18.28 23.98
N LYS A 269 11.55 18.62 24.07
CA LYS A 269 12.07 19.91 24.57
C LYS A 269 12.55 20.85 23.44
N MET A 270 12.27 20.55 22.20
CA MET A 270 12.65 21.39 21.06
C MET A 270 12.02 22.78 21.12
N LYS A 271 12.67 23.73 20.42
CA LYS A 271 12.28 25.14 20.40
C LYS A 271 11.80 25.54 19.00
N ILE A 272 10.84 26.46 18.95
CA ILE A 272 10.42 27.09 17.70
C ILE A 272 11.63 27.64 16.94
N ASN A 273 11.64 27.46 15.62
CA ASN A 273 12.74 27.79 14.69
C ASN A 273 14.02 26.97 14.90
N GLN A 274 14.01 25.90 15.72
CA GLN A 274 15.13 24.98 15.78
C GLN A 274 15.32 24.34 14.40
N PRO A 275 16.56 24.31 13.85
CA PRO A 275 16.85 23.65 12.59
C PRO A 275 16.55 22.15 12.67
N LEU A 276 15.93 21.62 11.61
CA LEU A 276 15.62 20.21 11.44
C LEU A 276 16.00 19.78 10.02
N TYR A 277 16.44 18.53 9.91
CA TYR A 277 16.84 17.92 8.65
C TYR A 277 16.10 16.60 8.45
N MET A 278 15.79 16.29 7.22
CA MET A 278 15.19 15.01 6.84
C MET A 278 16.03 14.35 5.75
N ILE A 279 16.31 13.07 5.94
CA ILE A 279 17.03 12.24 4.96
C ILE A 279 16.05 11.22 4.40
N GLY A 280 15.80 11.24 3.10
CA GLY A 280 14.81 10.35 2.52
C GLY A 280 14.72 10.40 1.01
N TYR A 281 13.60 9.90 0.49
CA TYR A 281 13.40 9.72 -0.94
C TYR A 281 12.10 10.39 -1.40
N ASN A 282 12.08 11.74 -1.43
CA ASN A 282 10.97 12.49 -2.00
C ASN A 282 10.72 12.05 -3.45
N TYR A 283 9.46 11.83 -3.81
CA TYR A 283 9.02 11.27 -5.09
C TYR A 283 9.54 9.86 -5.39
N GLY A 284 10.04 9.14 -4.37
CA GLY A 284 10.51 7.76 -4.50
C GLY A 284 11.54 7.59 -5.62
N VAL A 285 11.41 6.52 -6.40
CA VAL A 285 12.31 6.20 -7.52
C VAL A 285 12.35 7.32 -8.56
N ALA A 286 11.25 8.06 -8.77
CA ALA A 286 11.18 9.08 -9.82
C ALA A 286 12.23 10.18 -9.68
N LEU A 287 12.55 10.59 -8.45
CA LEU A 287 13.59 11.60 -8.20
C LEU A 287 14.89 10.98 -7.70
N ALA A 288 14.83 9.85 -6.98
CA ALA A 288 16.01 9.20 -6.41
C ALA A 288 16.93 8.57 -7.47
N LYS A 289 16.37 8.11 -8.60
CA LYS A 289 17.14 7.44 -9.65
C LYS A 289 18.00 8.43 -10.43
N THR A 290 19.30 8.23 -10.37
CA THR A 290 20.29 9.02 -11.10
C THR A 290 21.20 8.12 -11.95
N ASN A 291 22.08 8.71 -12.74
CA ASN A 291 23.12 7.98 -13.49
C ASN A 291 24.21 7.38 -12.57
N LYS A 292 24.18 7.69 -11.26
CA LYS A 292 25.07 7.14 -10.22
C LYS A 292 24.32 6.25 -9.22
N GLY A 293 23.19 5.67 -9.63
CA GLY A 293 22.31 4.87 -8.78
C GLY A 293 21.28 5.70 -8.02
N ILE A 294 20.59 5.05 -7.09
CA ILE A 294 19.62 5.69 -6.19
C ILE A 294 20.35 6.65 -5.24
N LYS A 295 19.79 7.85 -5.06
CA LYS A 295 20.36 8.89 -4.19
C LYS A 295 19.33 9.41 -3.20
N ALA A 296 19.66 9.32 -1.91
CA ALA A 296 18.89 9.96 -0.85
C ALA A 296 18.98 11.49 -0.99
N GLN A 297 17.89 12.17 -0.65
CA GLN A 297 17.85 13.61 -0.57
C GLN A 297 17.99 14.07 0.88
N PHE A 298 18.60 15.25 1.05
CA PHE A 298 18.69 15.95 2.32
C PHE A 298 17.89 17.24 2.23
N THR A 299 16.81 17.33 3.00
CA THR A 299 15.94 18.50 3.04
C THR A 299 15.97 19.13 4.41
N SER A 300 15.89 20.46 4.47
CA SER A 300 15.98 21.22 5.70
C SER A 300 14.77 22.11 5.93
N GLY A 301 14.51 22.40 7.18
CA GLY A 301 13.49 23.32 7.65
C GLY A 301 13.65 23.63 9.13
N THR A 302 12.60 24.08 9.75
CA THR A 302 12.60 24.40 11.18
C THR A 302 11.32 23.89 11.86
N LEU A 303 11.40 23.73 13.18
CA LEU A 303 10.22 23.46 13.99
C LEU A 303 9.25 24.65 13.90
N THR A 304 8.01 24.43 13.47
CA THR A 304 6.98 25.47 13.31
C THR A 304 5.93 25.47 14.41
N GLN A 305 5.78 24.35 15.12
CA GLN A 305 4.88 24.21 16.27
C GLN A 305 5.54 23.33 17.32
N LEU A 306 5.38 23.69 18.61
CA LEU A 306 5.88 22.84 19.71
C LEU A 306 5.23 21.46 19.67
N PRO A 307 5.99 20.40 19.99
CA PRO A 307 5.45 19.05 20.06
C PRO A 307 4.26 18.98 21.02
N ASP A 308 3.20 18.30 20.63
CA ASP A 308 1.98 18.09 21.44
C ASP A 308 1.88 16.65 22.00
N GLY A 309 2.96 15.86 21.87
CA GLY A 309 2.99 14.44 22.24
C GLY A 309 2.44 13.50 21.15
N ASN A 310 1.65 14.01 20.20
CA ASN A 310 1.09 13.23 19.11
C ASN A 310 1.87 13.43 17.81
N ARG A 311 2.30 14.66 17.54
CA ARG A 311 3.04 15.02 16.33
C ARG A 311 4.03 16.15 16.57
N ILE A 312 4.99 16.26 15.68
CA ILE A 312 5.92 17.37 15.53
C ILE A 312 5.61 18.04 14.18
N THR A 313 5.47 19.37 14.17
CA THR A 313 5.18 20.12 12.94
C THR A 313 6.38 20.95 12.54
N TYR A 314 6.76 20.88 11.26
CA TYR A 314 7.96 21.55 10.72
C TYR A 314 7.75 21.99 9.29
N SER A 315 8.65 22.87 8.83
CA SER A 315 8.65 23.42 7.46
C SER A 315 9.54 22.64 6.48
N ILE A 316 10.03 21.45 6.84
CA ILE A 316 10.84 20.62 5.92
C ILE A 316 9.95 20.19 4.75
N PRO A 317 10.33 20.40 3.48
CA PRO A 317 9.59 19.89 2.33
C PRO A 317 9.50 18.36 2.36
N ALA A 318 8.27 17.83 2.38
CA ALA A 318 7.97 16.40 2.35
C ALA A 318 7.00 16.12 1.21
N LYS A 319 7.31 15.12 0.39
CA LYS A 319 6.51 14.68 -0.77
C LYS A 319 6.35 13.16 -0.74
N GLN A 320 5.43 12.64 -1.56
CA GLN A 320 5.24 11.19 -1.69
C GLN A 320 6.59 10.47 -1.81
N GLY A 321 6.78 9.38 -1.08
CA GLY A 321 8.05 8.66 -0.99
C GLY A 321 8.90 9.05 0.22
N SER A 322 8.74 10.27 0.79
CA SER A 322 9.43 10.66 2.03
C SER A 322 8.81 10.08 3.30
N SER A 323 7.63 9.46 3.22
CA SER A 323 7.00 8.77 4.34
C SER A 323 7.93 7.73 4.94
N GLY A 324 8.14 7.79 6.27
CA GLY A 324 9.08 6.94 7.01
C GLY A 324 10.52 7.48 7.08
N SER A 325 10.79 8.69 6.55
CA SER A 325 12.12 9.32 6.64
C SER A 325 12.46 9.69 8.08
N PRO A 326 13.73 9.49 8.53
CA PRO A 326 14.20 10.04 9.77
C PRO A 326 14.29 11.57 9.68
N VAL A 327 13.78 12.24 10.72
CA VAL A 327 13.97 13.67 10.94
C VAL A 327 14.93 13.85 12.11
N VAL A 328 16.01 14.59 11.88
CA VAL A 328 17.08 14.80 12.86
C VAL A 328 17.24 16.28 13.20
N ASP A 329 17.76 16.56 14.39
CA ASP A 329 18.12 17.92 14.81
C ASP A 329 19.51 18.34 14.28
N ASP A 330 19.98 19.50 14.68
CA ASP A 330 21.25 20.09 14.27
C ASP A 330 22.49 19.47 14.97
N ASP A 331 22.28 18.45 15.80
CA ASP A 331 23.33 17.57 16.33
C ASP A 331 23.31 16.18 15.66
N GLY A 332 22.37 15.91 14.72
CA GLY A 332 22.16 14.62 14.06
C GLY A 332 21.37 13.62 14.93
N ARG A 333 20.66 14.07 15.96
CA ARG A 333 19.82 13.19 16.78
C ARG A 333 18.45 13.00 16.15
N LEU A 334 17.98 11.76 16.09
CA LEU A 334 16.66 11.43 15.62
C LEU A 334 15.59 12.04 16.54
N VAL A 335 14.71 12.86 16.00
CA VAL A 335 13.64 13.56 16.74
C VAL A 335 12.24 13.14 16.30
N ALA A 336 12.08 12.67 15.05
CA ALA A 336 10.79 12.21 14.54
C ALA A 336 10.95 11.26 13.35
N VAL A 337 9.84 10.58 13.01
CA VAL A 337 9.64 9.87 11.75
C VAL A 337 8.63 10.66 10.92
N ASN A 338 9.03 11.11 9.72
CA ASN A 338 8.13 11.84 8.82
C ASN A 338 6.97 10.95 8.37
N PHE A 339 5.72 11.44 8.41
CA PHE A 339 4.58 10.59 8.03
C PHE A 339 3.57 11.26 7.09
N ALA A 340 3.42 12.57 7.11
CA ALA A 340 2.42 13.27 6.31
C ALA A 340 2.86 14.68 5.96
N GLY A 341 2.30 15.20 4.88
CA GLY A 341 2.25 16.62 4.54
C GLY A 341 0.81 17.11 4.60
N SER A 342 0.59 18.41 4.80
CA SER A 342 -0.73 18.99 4.63
C SER A 342 -1.03 19.13 3.12
N ASP A 343 -2.17 18.60 2.66
CA ASP A 343 -2.62 18.78 1.29
C ASP A 343 -2.74 20.29 0.95
N GLY A 344 -2.02 20.71 -0.09
CA GLY A 344 -2.05 22.09 -0.58
C GLY A 344 -1.12 23.08 0.15
N SER A 345 -0.33 22.67 1.16
CA SER A 345 0.67 23.49 1.82
C SER A 345 2.05 22.84 1.81
N ASP A 346 3.03 23.50 1.17
CA ASP A 346 4.43 23.04 1.18
C ASP A 346 5.15 23.35 2.51
N ASN A 347 4.51 24.08 3.44
CA ASN A 347 5.16 24.67 4.61
C ASN A 347 4.79 24.01 5.95
N PHE A 348 3.88 23.02 5.95
CA PHE A 348 3.47 22.32 7.17
C PHE A 348 3.48 20.82 6.92
N ASN A 349 4.51 20.16 7.45
CA ASN A 349 4.66 18.72 7.40
C ASN A 349 4.76 18.17 8.83
N PHE A 350 4.49 16.88 8.98
CA PHE A 350 4.31 16.26 10.28
C PHE A 350 5.23 15.06 10.46
N GLY A 351 5.74 14.90 11.68
CA GLY A 351 6.51 13.76 12.11
C GLY A 351 5.95 13.14 13.37
N ILE A 352 6.12 11.84 13.50
CA ILE A 352 5.78 11.06 14.68
C ILE A 352 6.91 11.26 15.71
N PRO A 353 6.64 11.79 16.93
CA PRO A 353 7.66 12.07 17.93
C PRO A 353 8.30 10.80 18.48
N MET A 354 9.56 10.92 18.95
CA MET A 354 10.33 9.78 19.46
C MET A 354 9.68 9.05 20.63
N LEU A 355 8.88 9.73 21.47
CA LEU A 355 8.15 9.08 22.56
C LEU A 355 7.14 8.04 22.03
N ARG A 356 6.44 8.36 20.92
CA ARG A 356 5.53 7.42 20.26
C ARG A 356 6.28 6.28 19.58
N VAL A 357 7.43 6.57 18.97
CA VAL A 357 8.33 5.55 18.40
C VAL A 357 8.77 4.56 19.47
N LEU A 358 9.24 5.04 20.62
CA LEU A 358 9.60 4.18 21.75
C LEU A 358 8.44 3.32 22.23
N THR A 359 7.24 3.91 22.34
CA THR A 359 6.04 3.18 22.75
C THR A 359 5.67 2.10 21.75
N PHE A 360 5.80 2.37 20.46
CA PHE A 360 5.55 1.40 19.40
C PHE A 360 6.55 0.25 19.42
N LEU A 361 7.81 0.48 19.79
CA LEU A 361 8.86 -0.55 19.79
C LEU A 361 8.88 -1.44 21.05
N LYS A 362 8.26 -1.02 22.13
CA LYS A 362 8.02 -1.84 23.33
C LYS A 362 6.88 -2.85 23.11
#